data_8ef08943005ddf2674935a989b5300a5
#
_entry.id   8ef08943005ddf2674935a989b5300a5
#
_cell.length_a   1.000
_cell.length_b   1.000
_cell.length_c   1.000
_cell.angle_alpha   90.00
_cell.angle_beta   90.00
_cell.angle_gamma   90.00
#
_symmetry.space_group_name_H-M   'P 1'
#
loop_
_entity.id
_entity.type
_entity.pdbx_description
1 polymer ?
#
loop_
_entity_poly.entity_id
_entity_poly.type
_entity_poly.pdbx_seq_one_letter_code
_entity_poly.pdbx_strand_id
1 'polypeptide(L)'
;MRFRKVLLLFLLTATATTVVAQADIEEKNRRIVQTAFDNWRRSSGSVFDLLASDAKWTIVGRSVAAGTYQNRRDFMDQVIVPFNARLSTPLVPTVRNIYADGDTVIVLWDGAAMAKDGRSYENTYSFFLKMRDGKIVSATAMYDPIAFDDLWKRVRPVY
;
A
#
# COMPACT_ATOMS: atom_id res chain seq x y z
N MET A 1 -10.78 27.71 46.77
CA MET A 1 -9.75 26.73 46.34
C MET A 1 -10.34 25.42 45.75
N ARG A 2 -11.60 25.41 45.28
CA ARG A 2 -12.27 24.19 44.73
C ARG A 2 -12.37 24.17 43.19
N PHE A 3 -12.23 25.29 42.50
CA PHE A 3 -12.39 25.38 41.04
C PHE A 3 -11.21 24.86 40.22
N ARG A 4 -9.98 24.79 40.77
CA ARG A 4 -8.78 24.35 40.04
C ARG A 4 -8.69 22.83 39.82
N LYS A 5 -9.31 22.02 40.70
CA LYS A 5 -9.26 20.56 40.59
C LYS A 5 -10.24 19.99 39.56
N VAL A 6 -11.37 20.67 39.32
CA VAL A 6 -12.37 20.23 38.33
C VAL A 6 -11.88 20.44 36.89
N LEU A 7 -11.15 21.54 36.60
CA LEU A 7 -10.62 21.84 35.29
C LEU A 7 -9.52 20.83 34.84
N LEU A 8 -8.71 20.36 35.78
CA LEU A 8 -7.65 19.37 35.50
C LEU A 8 -8.21 17.99 35.16
N LEU A 9 -9.34 17.61 35.78
CA LEU A 9 -10.00 16.31 35.53
C LEU A 9 -10.64 16.25 34.13
N PHE A 10 -11.22 17.36 33.64
CA PHE A 10 -11.81 17.46 32.31
C PHE A 10 -10.75 17.41 31.20
N LEU A 11 -9.57 17.99 31.38
CA LEU A 11 -8.48 17.91 30.41
C LEU A 11 -7.89 16.49 30.32
N LEU A 12 -7.75 15.76 31.43
CA LEU A 12 -7.24 14.39 31.40
C LEU A 12 -8.21 13.41 30.70
N THR A 13 -9.50 13.58 30.87
CA THR A 13 -10.50 12.69 30.22
C THR A 13 -10.59 12.92 28.71
N ALA A 14 -10.47 14.16 28.23
CA ALA A 14 -10.49 14.48 26.80
C ALA A 14 -9.26 13.93 26.07
N THR A 15 -8.07 13.98 26.68
CA THR A 15 -6.84 13.44 26.07
C THR A 15 -6.85 11.91 26.00
N ALA A 16 -7.37 11.21 27.02
CA ALA A 16 -7.48 9.76 27.01
C ALA A 16 -8.43 9.24 25.93
N THR A 17 -9.56 9.90 25.71
CA THR A 17 -10.55 9.50 24.69
C THR A 17 -10.01 9.68 23.27
N THR A 18 -9.25 10.73 23.01
CA THR A 18 -8.62 10.94 21.68
C THR A 18 -7.54 9.92 21.37
N VAL A 19 -6.72 9.52 22.35
CA VAL A 19 -5.67 8.51 22.17
C VAL A 19 -6.27 7.13 21.85
N VAL A 20 -7.34 6.75 22.55
CA VAL A 20 -8.03 5.46 22.31
C VAL A 20 -8.66 5.45 20.90
N ALA A 21 -9.34 6.52 20.51
CA ALA A 21 -9.94 6.62 19.18
C ALA A 21 -8.91 6.56 18.05
N GLN A 22 -7.72 7.13 18.24
CA GLN A 22 -6.61 7.05 17.30
C GLN A 22 -6.11 5.61 17.15
N ALA A 23 -5.85 4.92 18.26
CA ALA A 23 -5.39 3.53 18.25
C ALA A 23 -6.41 2.58 17.57
N ASP A 24 -7.71 2.82 17.75
CA ASP A 24 -8.77 2.04 17.10
C ASP A 24 -8.78 2.26 15.57
N ILE A 25 -8.53 3.49 15.10
CA ILE A 25 -8.43 3.81 13.66
C ILE A 25 -7.21 3.12 13.04
N GLU A 26 -6.06 3.19 13.70
CA GLU A 26 -4.81 2.57 13.26
C GLU A 26 -4.98 1.05 13.12
N GLU A 27 -5.50 0.39 14.15
CA GLU A 27 -5.72 -1.05 14.14
C GLU A 27 -6.75 -1.47 13.08
N LYS A 28 -7.84 -0.72 12.90
CA LYS A 28 -8.81 -0.95 11.84
C LYS A 28 -8.16 -0.86 10.45
N ASN A 29 -7.42 0.19 10.18
CA ASN A 29 -6.75 0.40 8.89
C ASN A 29 -5.70 -0.68 8.63
N ARG A 30 -4.89 -1.03 9.65
CA ARG A 30 -3.92 -2.10 9.59
C ARG A 30 -4.57 -3.44 9.20
N ARG A 31 -5.69 -3.80 9.83
CA ARG A 31 -6.44 -5.04 9.52
C ARG A 31 -7.00 -5.05 8.11
N ILE A 32 -7.55 -3.94 7.63
CA ILE A 32 -8.06 -3.83 6.26
C ILE A 32 -6.95 -4.12 5.24
N VAL A 33 -5.78 -3.48 5.42
CA VAL A 33 -4.64 -3.66 4.53
C VAL A 33 -4.07 -5.07 4.64
N GLN A 34 -3.92 -5.62 5.85
CA GLN A 34 -3.48 -7.01 6.05
C GLN A 34 -4.40 -7.98 5.31
N THR A 35 -5.72 -7.85 5.46
CA THR A 35 -6.69 -8.69 4.78
C THR A 35 -6.56 -8.61 3.26
N ALA A 36 -6.31 -7.41 2.71
CA ALA A 36 -6.12 -7.23 1.27
C ALA A 36 -4.84 -7.92 0.75
N PHE A 37 -3.74 -7.87 1.50
CA PHE A 37 -2.52 -8.61 1.17
C PHE A 37 -2.71 -10.13 1.29
N ASP A 38 -3.44 -10.60 2.31
CA ASP A 38 -3.79 -12.02 2.48
C ASP A 38 -4.67 -12.54 1.34
N ASN A 39 -5.62 -11.74 0.86
CA ASN A 39 -6.41 -12.04 -0.32
C ASN A 39 -5.55 -12.08 -1.58
N TRP A 40 -4.63 -11.13 -1.74
CA TRP A 40 -3.71 -11.11 -2.87
C TRP A 40 -2.84 -12.37 -2.92
N ARG A 41 -2.26 -12.76 -1.79
CA ARG A 41 -1.49 -14.01 -1.68
C ARG A 41 -2.29 -15.25 -2.07
N ARG A 42 -3.61 -15.25 -1.81
CA ARG A 42 -4.54 -16.35 -2.18
C ARG A 42 -5.15 -16.20 -3.57
N SER A 43 -4.74 -15.20 -4.35
CA SER A 43 -5.31 -14.88 -5.68
C SER A 43 -6.82 -14.62 -5.65
N SER A 44 -7.35 -14.10 -4.53
CA SER A 44 -8.76 -13.78 -4.33
C SER A 44 -9.05 -12.27 -4.26
N GLY A 45 -8.08 -11.44 -4.66
CA GLY A 45 -8.14 -9.98 -4.66
C GLY A 45 -6.74 -9.39 -4.62
N SER A 46 -6.64 -8.08 -4.40
CA SER A 46 -5.36 -7.39 -4.24
C SER A 46 -5.48 -6.15 -3.36
N VAL A 47 -4.36 -5.60 -2.90
CA VAL A 47 -4.33 -4.31 -2.19
C VAL A 47 -4.86 -3.15 -3.07
N PHE A 48 -4.77 -3.28 -4.38
CA PHE A 48 -5.26 -2.27 -5.34
C PHE A 48 -6.79 -2.18 -5.41
N ASP A 49 -7.51 -3.18 -4.88
CA ASP A 49 -8.97 -3.15 -4.76
C ASP A 49 -9.46 -2.17 -3.67
N LEU A 50 -8.54 -1.78 -2.77
CA LEU A 50 -8.80 -0.74 -1.78
C LEU A 50 -8.70 0.68 -2.33
N LEU A 51 -8.13 0.89 -3.54
CA LEU A 51 -7.96 2.23 -4.11
C LEU A 51 -9.32 2.90 -4.32
N ALA A 52 -9.47 4.12 -3.81
CA ALA A 52 -10.53 5.02 -4.21
C ALA A 52 -10.38 5.36 -5.71
N SER A 53 -11.46 5.72 -6.39
CA SER A 53 -11.43 6.04 -7.84
C SER A 53 -10.49 7.20 -8.17
N ASP A 54 -10.39 8.18 -7.27
CA ASP A 54 -9.57 9.39 -7.33
C ASP A 54 -8.23 9.26 -6.56
N ALA A 55 -7.87 8.05 -6.12
CA ALA A 55 -6.64 7.81 -5.37
C ALA A 55 -5.40 8.18 -6.18
N LYS A 56 -4.52 8.98 -5.59
CA LYS A 56 -3.22 9.30 -6.17
C LYS A 56 -2.19 8.24 -5.78
N TRP A 57 -1.40 7.79 -6.76
CA TRP A 57 -0.31 6.85 -6.52
C TRP A 57 1.01 7.44 -7.00
N THR A 58 1.97 7.57 -6.10
CA THR A 58 3.32 8.06 -6.43
C THR A 58 4.33 6.92 -6.30
N ILE A 59 5.08 6.67 -7.35
CA ILE A 59 6.27 5.82 -7.33
C ILE A 59 7.48 6.73 -7.28
N VAL A 60 8.25 6.67 -6.20
CA VAL A 60 9.45 7.48 -6.02
C VAL A 60 10.68 6.80 -6.64
N GLY A 61 11.69 7.60 -6.97
CA GLY A 61 12.95 7.11 -7.53
C GLY A 61 13.07 7.37 -9.04
N ARG A 62 13.82 6.48 -9.72
CA ARG A 62 14.20 6.66 -11.14
C ARG A 62 13.86 5.48 -12.02
N SER A 63 12.95 4.61 -11.60
CA SER A 63 12.50 3.50 -12.45
C SER A 63 11.68 4.01 -13.63
N VAL A 64 11.48 3.16 -14.63
CA VAL A 64 10.65 3.45 -15.80
C VAL A 64 9.19 3.75 -15.45
N ALA A 65 8.72 3.32 -14.26
CA ALA A 65 7.38 3.62 -13.77
C ALA A 65 7.37 4.72 -12.69
N ALA A 66 8.51 5.41 -12.44
CA ALA A 66 8.55 6.52 -11.49
C ALA A 66 7.67 7.67 -11.95
N GLY A 67 6.87 8.22 -11.04
CA GLY A 67 5.95 9.32 -11.34
C GLY A 67 4.75 9.33 -10.41
N THR A 68 3.83 10.28 -10.64
CA THR A 68 2.57 10.40 -9.90
C THR A 68 1.38 10.18 -10.84
N TYR A 69 0.60 9.17 -10.54
CA TYR A 69 -0.64 8.80 -11.24
C TYR A 69 -1.81 9.44 -10.49
N GLN A 70 -2.62 10.22 -11.20
CA GLN A 70 -3.58 11.13 -10.57
C GLN A 70 -4.86 10.45 -10.08
N ASN A 71 -5.13 9.22 -10.53
CA ASN A 71 -6.29 8.43 -10.14
C ASN A 71 -5.99 6.92 -10.27
N ARG A 72 -6.89 6.09 -9.72
CA ARG A 72 -6.79 4.62 -9.78
C ARG A 72 -6.62 4.11 -11.21
N ARG A 73 -7.39 4.62 -12.16
CA ARG A 73 -7.39 4.17 -13.55
C ARG A 73 -6.02 4.38 -14.19
N ASP A 74 -5.47 5.59 -14.09
CA ASP A 74 -4.17 5.91 -14.66
C ASP A 74 -3.06 4.98 -14.13
N PHE A 75 -3.07 4.74 -12.82
CA PHE A 75 -2.11 3.84 -12.18
C PHE A 75 -2.27 2.39 -12.66
N MET A 76 -3.49 1.87 -12.69
CA MET A 76 -3.75 0.50 -13.13
C MET A 76 -3.39 0.31 -14.60
N ASP A 77 -3.80 1.23 -15.48
CA ASP A 77 -3.60 1.11 -16.93
C ASP A 77 -2.13 1.31 -17.34
N GLN A 78 -1.41 2.21 -16.66
CA GLN A 78 -0.04 2.55 -17.04
C GLN A 78 1.03 1.71 -16.32
N VAL A 79 0.70 1.11 -15.15
CA VAL A 79 1.68 0.35 -14.37
C VAL A 79 1.24 -1.09 -14.13
N ILE A 80 0.10 -1.32 -13.47
CA ILE A 80 -0.25 -2.65 -12.98
C ILE A 80 -0.62 -3.60 -14.11
N VAL A 81 -1.44 -3.18 -15.06
CA VAL A 81 -1.81 -3.99 -16.22
C VAL A 81 -0.58 -4.33 -17.08
N PRO A 82 0.28 -3.36 -17.48
CA PRO A 82 1.50 -3.67 -18.22
C PRO A 82 2.51 -4.50 -17.44
N PHE A 83 2.60 -4.34 -16.12
CA PHE A 83 3.46 -5.15 -15.26
C PHE A 83 2.99 -6.62 -15.27
N ASN A 84 1.71 -6.86 -14.97
CA ASN A 84 1.13 -8.20 -14.96
C ASN A 84 1.20 -8.88 -16.33
N ALA A 85 1.08 -8.11 -17.43
CA ALA A 85 1.20 -8.61 -18.79
C ALA A 85 2.61 -9.14 -19.13
N ARG A 86 3.61 -8.92 -18.29
CA ARG A 86 4.98 -9.46 -18.40
C ARG A 86 5.20 -10.75 -17.59
N LEU A 87 4.26 -11.08 -16.74
CA LEU A 87 4.36 -12.25 -15.85
C LEU A 87 3.64 -13.45 -16.43
N SER A 88 4.19 -14.65 -16.22
CA SER A 88 3.56 -15.93 -16.54
C SER A 88 2.81 -16.52 -15.35
N THR A 89 3.15 -16.10 -14.12
CA THR A 89 2.42 -16.40 -12.90
C THR A 89 1.99 -15.13 -12.19
N PRO A 90 0.90 -15.12 -11.41
CA PRO A 90 0.57 -13.98 -10.57
C PRO A 90 1.72 -13.58 -9.63
N LEU A 91 1.86 -12.28 -9.35
CA LEU A 91 2.76 -11.81 -8.31
C LEU A 91 2.22 -12.21 -6.95
N VAL A 92 3.01 -12.95 -6.18
CA VAL A 92 2.65 -13.42 -4.83
C VAL A 92 3.35 -12.55 -3.81
N PRO A 93 2.61 -11.80 -2.97
CA PRO A 93 3.19 -10.97 -1.92
C PRO A 93 3.51 -11.80 -0.67
N THR A 94 4.64 -11.49 -0.03
CA THR A 94 5.02 -11.92 1.32
C THR A 94 5.23 -10.70 2.19
N VAL A 95 4.27 -10.43 3.08
CA VAL A 95 4.36 -9.30 3.99
C VAL A 95 5.41 -9.59 5.06
N ARG A 96 6.38 -8.67 5.22
CA ARG A 96 7.34 -8.69 6.32
C ARG A 96 6.80 -7.97 7.53
N ASN A 97 6.32 -6.75 7.34
CA ASN A 97 5.83 -5.89 8.43
C ASN A 97 4.69 -5.00 7.94
N ILE A 98 3.73 -4.74 8.83
CA ILE A 98 2.69 -3.71 8.66
C ILE A 98 2.67 -2.84 9.93
N TYR A 99 2.76 -1.54 9.73
CA TYR A 99 2.66 -0.52 10.76
C TYR A 99 1.51 0.41 10.43
N ALA A 100 0.93 1.05 11.46
CA ALA A 100 -0.03 2.12 11.27
C ALA A 100 0.35 3.31 12.14
N ASP A 101 0.18 4.51 11.59
CA ASP A 101 0.35 5.78 12.25
C ASP A 101 -0.75 6.72 11.73
N GLY A 102 -1.70 7.03 12.60
CA GLY A 102 -2.88 7.78 12.24
C GLY A 102 -3.71 7.12 11.13
N ASP A 103 -3.88 7.84 10.04
CA ASP A 103 -4.59 7.36 8.85
C ASP A 103 -3.67 6.65 7.84
N THR A 104 -2.39 6.49 8.15
CA THR A 104 -1.38 5.93 7.25
C THR A 104 -0.98 4.52 7.66
N VAL A 105 -1.06 3.58 6.72
CA VAL A 105 -0.55 2.21 6.89
C VAL A 105 0.72 2.05 6.06
N ILE A 106 1.78 1.57 6.69
CA ILE A 106 3.07 1.31 6.06
C ILE A 106 3.25 -0.20 5.95
N VAL A 107 3.52 -0.70 4.73
CA VAL A 107 3.74 -2.13 4.48
C VAL A 107 5.10 -2.34 3.85
N LEU A 108 5.92 -3.16 4.49
CA LEU A 108 7.15 -3.71 3.91
C LEU A 108 6.86 -5.15 3.47
N TRP A 109 7.09 -5.46 2.19
CA TRP A 109 6.74 -6.76 1.64
C TRP A 109 7.63 -7.14 0.46
N ASP A 110 7.76 -8.44 0.20
CA ASP A 110 8.42 -9.00 -0.97
C ASP A 110 7.37 -9.51 -1.96
N GLY A 111 7.67 -9.35 -3.24
CA GLY A 111 6.88 -9.90 -4.33
C GLY A 111 7.71 -10.87 -5.15
N ALA A 112 7.14 -12.05 -5.45
CA ALA A 112 7.78 -13.05 -6.30
C ALA A 112 6.82 -13.54 -7.39
N ALA A 113 7.34 -13.71 -8.61
CA ALA A 113 6.60 -14.23 -9.76
C ALA A 113 7.56 -14.87 -10.76
N MET A 114 7.02 -15.60 -11.75
CA MET A 114 7.73 -16.01 -12.95
C MET A 114 7.39 -15.06 -14.10
N ALA A 115 8.41 -14.55 -14.76
CA ALA A 115 8.25 -13.74 -15.96
C ALA A 115 7.98 -14.61 -17.21
N LYS A 116 7.41 -14.02 -18.27
CA LYS A 116 7.08 -14.75 -19.51
C LYS A 116 8.30 -15.25 -20.29
N ASP A 117 9.50 -14.72 -19.98
CA ASP A 117 10.76 -15.23 -20.53
C ASP A 117 11.36 -16.41 -19.74
N GLY A 118 10.63 -16.93 -18.73
CA GLY A 118 11.05 -18.05 -17.90
C GLY A 118 12.00 -17.70 -16.76
N ARG A 119 12.37 -16.43 -16.57
CA ARG A 119 13.21 -15.99 -15.45
C ARG A 119 12.35 -15.55 -14.26
N SER A 120 12.84 -15.81 -13.03
CA SER A 120 12.18 -15.30 -11.84
C SER A 120 12.17 -13.77 -11.80
N TYR A 121 11.13 -13.22 -11.22
CA TYR A 121 11.03 -11.83 -10.80
C TYR A 121 10.85 -11.79 -9.29
N GLU A 122 11.73 -11.10 -8.61
CA GLU A 122 11.67 -10.86 -7.18
C GLU A 122 11.95 -9.38 -6.92
N ASN A 123 11.23 -8.79 -5.97
CA ASN A 123 11.45 -7.39 -5.59
C ASN A 123 10.99 -7.17 -4.16
N THR A 124 11.56 -6.18 -3.48
CA THR A 124 11.12 -5.70 -2.18
C THR A 124 10.46 -4.35 -2.33
N TYR A 125 9.32 -4.17 -1.67
CA TYR A 125 8.47 -3.00 -1.77
C TYR A 125 8.22 -2.40 -0.39
N SER A 126 8.09 -1.08 -0.34
CA SER A 126 7.51 -0.37 0.78
C SER A 126 6.39 0.53 0.28
N PHE A 127 5.19 0.36 0.84
CA PHE A 127 4.02 1.17 0.54
C PHE A 127 3.63 2.01 1.75
N PHE A 128 3.40 3.29 1.54
CA PHE A 128 2.81 4.23 2.49
C PHE A 128 1.39 4.54 1.99
N LEU A 129 0.39 3.98 2.64
CA LEU A 129 -1.01 3.97 2.20
C LEU A 129 -1.83 4.89 3.10
N LYS A 130 -2.25 6.05 2.59
CA LYS A 130 -3.16 6.94 3.31
C LYS A 130 -4.59 6.45 3.16
N MET A 131 -5.21 6.15 4.29
CA MET A 131 -6.54 5.54 4.37
C MET A 131 -7.61 6.57 4.74
N ARG A 132 -8.78 6.43 4.13
CA ARG A 132 -10.01 7.13 4.53
C ARG A 132 -11.21 6.24 4.23
N ASP A 133 -12.05 6.00 5.23
CA ASP A 133 -13.29 5.19 5.11
C ASP A 133 -13.05 3.79 4.50
N GLY A 134 -11.93 3.15 4.91
CA GLY A 134 -11.55 1.82 4.44
C GLY A 134 -10.98 1.76 3.02
N LYS A 135 -10.75 2.91 2.40
CA LYS A 135 -10.13 3.04 1.06
C LYS A 135 -8.78 3.72 1.14
N ILE A 136 -7.90 3.38 0.20
CA ILE A 136 -6.65 4.10 -0.04
C ILE A 136 -6.97 5.33 -0.88
N VAL A 137 -6.70 6.53 -0.35
CA VAL A 137 -6.94 7.80 -1.05
C VAL A 137 -5.65 8.39 -1.64
N SER A 138 -4.50 8.03 -1.07
CA SER A 138 -3.21 8.28 -1.70
C SER A 138 -2.19 7.24 -1.25
N ALA A 139 -1.18 7.01 -2.09
CA ALA A 139 -0.09 6.10 -1.77
C ALA A 139 1.25 6.64 -2.27
N THR A 140 2.30 6.33 -1.52
CA THR A 140 3.69 6.47 -1.96
C THR A 140 4.33 5.09 -1.94
N ALA A 141 4.91 4.68 -3.05
CA ALA A 141 5.54 3.38 -3.22
C ALA A 141 7.04 3.52 -3.51
N MET A 142 7.81 2.65 -2.89
CA MET A 142 9.24 2.42 -3.16
C MET A 142 9.45 0.95 -3.46
N TYR A 143 10.40 0.65 -4.33
CA TYR A 143 10.86 -0.70 -4.64
C TYR A 143 12.26 -0.66 -5.24
N ASP A 144 12.91 -1.82 -5.40
CA ASP A 144 14.18 -1.88 -6.11
C ASP A 144 13.95 -1.58 -7.61
N PRO A 145 14.41 -0.41 -8.11
CA PRO A 145 14.22 -0.02 -9.49
C PRO A 145 15.02 -0.89 -10.47
N ILE A 146 16.12 -1.51 -10.04
CA ILE A 146 16.97 -2.36 -10.89
C ILE A 146 16.19 -3.60 -11.31
N ALA A 147 15.60 -4.32 -10.36
CA ALA A 147 14.81 -5.51 -10.63
C ALA A 147 13.55 -5.21 -11.45
N PHE A 148 12.85 -4.10 -11.13
CA PHE A 148 11.67 -3.68 -11.88
C PHE A 148 12.00 -3.30 -13.33
N ASP A 149 13.01 -2.48 -13.54
CA ASP A 149 13.41 -2.01 -14.87
C ASP A 149 13.99 -3.13 -15.72
N ASP A 150 14.70 -4.11 -15.11
CA ASP A 150 15.16 -5.31 -15.82
C ASP A 150 13.97 -6.08 -16.41
N LEU A 151 12.95 -6.39 -15.58
CA LEU A 151 11.73 -7.04 -16.07
C LEU A 151 11.07 -6.22 -17.19
N TRP A 152 10.92 -4.91 -16.98
CA TRP A 152 10.23 -4.03 -17.91
C TRP A 152 10.91 -3.96 -19.28
N LYS A 153 12.24 -3.98 -19.32
CA LYS A 153 13.05 -3.91 -20.55
C LYS A 153 13.15 -5.25 -21.27
N ARG A 154 13.35 -6.35 -20.53
CA ARG A 154 13.61 -7.67 -21.11
C ARG A 154 12.36 -8.41 -21.56
N VAL A 155 11.20 -8.12 -20.98
CA VAL A 155 9.94 -8.81 -21.31
C VAL A 155 8.95 -7.83 -21.93
N ARG A 156 8.52 -8.10 -23.17
CA ARG A 156 7.43 -7.34 -23.79
C ARG A 156 6.09 -7.76 -23.19
N PRO A 157 5.16 -6.81 -22.93
CA PRO A 157 3.83 -7.17 -22.44
C PRO A 157 3.06 -7.93 -23.52
N VAL A 158 2.31 -8.95 -23.10
CA VAL A 158 1.39 -9.71 -23.95
C VAL A 158 0.01 -9.66 -23.28
N TYR A 159 -0.92 -8.93 -23.90
CA TYR A 159 -2.30 -8.71 -23.44
C TYR A 159 -3.24 -9.80 -23.93
#